data_271cbded922e453b2ebb4ed892144c50
#
_entry.id   271cbded922e453b2ebb4ed892144c50
#
_cell.length_a   1.000
_cell.length_b   1.000
_cell.length_c   1.000
_cell.angle_alpha   90.00
_cell.angle_beta   90.00
_cell.angle_gamma   90.00
#
_symmetry.space_group_name_H-M   'P 1'
#
loop_
_entity.id
_entity.type
_entity.pdbx_description
1 polymer ?
#
loop_
_entity_poly.entity_id
_entity_poly.type
_entity_poly.pdbx_seq_one_letter_code
_entity_poly.pdbx_strand_id
1 'polypeptide(L)'
;MTGFAHETTSGTTTLSEIMRVRDAVSADQFFGCFAYATQSGFRAFELSVGEEFWKKTNSRWLFGIDYGRTDPRALREVAKRANAEVRIFDGSAIVDRGGFLPRRDFHPKVAIMENMASGVQGIVLGSGNFSYNGLQRSVEAGSAAVAATKLQINEHVRPVRSVFEALWKTACPLSKIIDEYEIRLADLITSRDNKKSVNSGTLANGFWIEAGYVTKNRGEYNPGNQIFAPSGFHRFFGLKGGTTSSTLIGQITFEAPLGPSVTKNLRRNVNGMEKLTLPMPESHGFGVYDGKILVFQPKGKRFLLDAVELGDFELVYGHRVSNVETMAWGRRFGAFV
;
A
#
# COMPACT_ATOMS: atom_id res chain seq x y z
N MET A 1 -16.91 -11.56 21.55
CA MET A 1 -15.85 -11.44 20.54
C MET A 1 -15.86 -12.66 19.66
N THR A 2 -15.80 -12.50 18.34
CA THR A 2 -15.84 -13.60 17.36
C THR A 2 -14.51 -13.65 16.62
N GLY A 3 -13.89 -14.82 16.57
CA GLY A 3 -12.68 -15.04 15.78
C GLY A 3 -13.00 -15.12 14.28
N PHE A 4 -12.06 -14.72 13.44
CA PHE A 4 -12.12 -14.91 11.99
C PHE A 4 -10.76 -15.34 11.44
N ALA A 5 -10.78 -16.06 10.34
CA ALA A 5 -9.62 -16.33 9.53
C ALA A 5 -9.79 -15.62 8.18
N HIS A 6 -8.77 -14.90 7.80
CA HIS A 6 -8.69 -14.21 6.52
C HIS A 6 -7.87 -15.10 5.57
N GLU A 7 -8.52 -15.62 4.55
CA GLU A 7 -7.87 -16.28 3.42
C GLU A 7 -8.66 -16.00 2.14
N THR A 8 -8.03 -16.20 1.00
CA THR A 8 -8.61 -15.86 -0.31
C THR A 8 -9.87 -16.66 -0.67
N THR A 9 -10.07 -17.81 -0.07
CA THR A 9 -11.22 -18.70 -0.35
C THR A 9 -12.42 -18.46 0.56
N SER A 10 -12.23 -17.89 1.74
CA SER A 10 -13.29 -17.70 2.74
C SER A 10 -14.22 -16.52 2.45
N GLY A 11 -13.79 -15.59 1.58
CA GLY A 11 -14.49 -14.32 1.36
C GLY A 11 -14.41 -13.34 2.54
N THR A 12 -13.92 -13.78 3.71
CA THR A 12 -13.70 -12.93 4.88
C THR A 12 -12.28 -12.35 4.84
N THR A 13 -12.15 -11.04 4.98
CA THR A 13 -10.86 -10.37 5.04
C THR A 13 -10.79 -9.47 6.28
N THR A 14 -9.58 -9.09 6.69
CA THR A 14 -9.41 -8.10 7.76
C THR A 14 -10.19 -6.82 7.43
N LEU A 15 -10.15 -6.38 6.17
CA LEU A 15 -10.87 -5.19 5.73
C LEU A 15 -12.38 -5.38 5.77
N SER A 16 -12.91 -6.52 5.31
CA SER A 16 -14.36 -6.80 5.37
C SER A 16 -14.86 -6.82 6.81
N GLU A 17 -14.07 -7.34 7.77
CA GLU A 17 -14.42 -7.30 9.18
C GLU A 17 -14.41 -5.88 9.76
N ILE A 18 -13.45 -5.05 9.37
CA ILE A 18 -13.45 -3.62 9.74
C ILE A 18 -14.72 -2.94 9.21
N MET A 19 -15.10 -3.19 7.94
CA MET A 19 -16.33 -2.63 7.36
C MET A 19 -17.58 -3.13 8.10
N ARG A 20 -17.67 -4.43 8.32
CA ARG A 20 -18.81 -5.05 9.02
C ARG A 20 -19.01 -4.45 10.43
N VAL A 21 -17.94 -4.32 11.19
CA VAL A 21 -18.00 -3.73 12.55
C VAL A 21 -18.34 -2.24 12.49
N ARG A 22 -17.73 -1.48 11.57
CA ARG A 22 -18.05 -0.07 11.34
C ARG A 22 -19.55 0.15 11.09
N ASP A 23 -20.12 -0.65 10.19
CA ASP A 23 -21.51 -0.53 9.79
C ASP A 23 -22.46 -0.95 10.93
N ALA A 24 -22.14 -2.04 11.65
CA ALA A 24 -22.90 -2.49 12.80
C ALA A 24 -22.90 -1.50 13.98
N VAL A 25 -21.81 -0.73 14.13
CA VAL A 25 -21.69 0.34 15.12
C VAL A 25 -22.34 1.63 14.61
N SER A 26 -22.49 1.82 13.30
CA SER A 26 -22.77 3.11 12.65
C SER A 26 -21.77 4.17 13.11
N ALA A 27 -20.49 3.85 12.99
CA ALA A 27 -19.39 4.56 13.63
C ALA A 27 -19.21 5.99 13.10
N ASP A 28 -19.13 6.97 13.99
CA ASP A 28 -18.73 8.36 13.75
C ASP A 28 -17.34 8.68 14.32
N GLN A 29 -16.72 7.74 15.04
CA GLN A 29 -15.36 7.79 15.54
C GLN A 29 -14.60 6.53 15.09
N PHE A 30 -13.36 6.71 14.66
CA PHE A 30 -12.47 5.62 14.25
C PHE A 30 -11.07 5.82 14.83
N PHE A 31 -10.48 4.77 15.38
CA PHE A 31 -9.10 4.80 15.83
C PHE A 31 -8.34 3.59 15.28
N GLY A 32 -7.52 3.81 14.26
CA GLY A 32 -6.66 2.81 13.63
C GLY A 32 -5.25 2.81 14.23
N CYS A 33 -4.77 1.63 14.63
CA CYS A 33 -3.41 1.45 15.16
C CYS A 33 -2.73 0.32 14.40
N PHE A 34 -1.68 0.63 13.61
CA PHE A 34 -1.03 -0.35 12.76
C PHE A 34 0.49 -0.21 12.80
N ALA A 35 1.18 -1.36 12.83
CA ALA A 35 2.63 -1.41 12.84
C ALA A 35 3.27 -0.68 11.66
N TYR A 36 2.70 -0.87 10.47
CA TYR A 36 3.09 -0.11 9.28
C TYR A 36 1.92 0.06 8.31
N ALA A 37 2.07 1.03 7.41
CA ALA A 37 1.12 1.35 6.36
C ALA A 37 1.79 1.40 5.00
N THR A 38 1.07 0.97 3.96
CA THR A 38 1.47 1.10 2.56
C THR A 38 0.45 1.91 1.77
N GLN A 39 0.88 2.50 0.66
CA GLN A 39 -0.03 3.24 -0.21
C GLN A 39 -1.13 2.34 -0.78
N SER A 40 -0.82 1.08 -1.10
CA SER A 40 -1.81 0.11 -1.55
C SER A 40 -2.82 -0.26 -0.46
N GLY A 41 -2.38 -0.32 0.80
CA GLY A 41 -3.27 -0.53 1.95
C GLY A 41 -4.21 0.64 2.17
N PHE A 42 -3.68 1.87 2.15
CA PHE A 42 -4.50 3.07 2.20
C PHE A 42 -5.55 3.06 1.08
N ARG A 43 -5.14 2.74 -0.15
CA ARG A 43 -6.06 2.75 -1.29
C ARG A 43 -7.14 1.69 -1.19
N ALA A 44 -6.80 0.48 -0.75
CA ALA A 44 -7.79 -0.57 -0.50
C ALA A 44 -8.82 -0.17 0.55
N PHE A 45 -8.35 0.45 1.65
CA PHE A 45 -9.22 0.97 2.69
C PHE A 45 -10.12 2.09 2.15
N GLU A 46 -9.56 3.09 1.46
CA GLU A 46 -10.28 4.22 0.90
C GLU A 46 -11.40 3.80 -0.08
N LEU A 47 -11.11 2.86 -0.98
CA LEU A 47 -12.10 2.29 -1.89
C LEU A 47 -13.25 1.60 -1.16
N SER A 48 -12.97 1.00 -0.01
CA SER A 48 -13.98 0.26 0.77
C SER A 48 -14.82 1.15 1.67
N VAL A 49 -14.21 2.18 2.29
CA VAL A 49 -14.95 3.08 3.19
C VAL A 49 -15.76 4.13 2.45
N GLY A 50 -15.33 4.52 1.24
CA GLY A 50 -15.94 5.57 0.44
C GLY A 50 -15.68 6.98 0.99
N GLU A 51 -16.11 7.99 0.23
CA GLU A 51 -15.88 9.40 0.55
C GLU A 51 -16.63 9.86 1.82
N GLU A 52 -17.81 9.30 2.06
CA GLU A 52 -18.65 9.65 3.20
C GLU A 52 -17.99 9.34 4.55
N PHE A 53 -17.18 8.29 4.63
CA PHE A 53 -16.40 7.99 5.83
C PHE A 53 -15.52 9.20 6.21
N TRP A 54 -14.76 9.72 5.27
CA TRP A 54 -13.84 10.83 5.53
C TRP A 54 -14.54 12.15 5.86
N LYS A 55 -15.80 12.32 5.44
CA LYS A 55 -16.61 13.50 5.75
C LYS A 55 -17.28 13.40 7.12
N LYS A 56 -17.75 12.22 7.50
CA LYS A 56 -18.65 12.02 8.66
C LYS A 56 -17.97 11.39 9.87
N THR A 57 -16.79 10.75 9.70
CA THR A 57 -16.11 10.04 10.77
C THR A 57 -14.86 10.79 11.19
N ASN A 58 -14.76 11.15 12.48
CA ASN A 58 -13.52 11.64 13.05
C ASN A 58 -12.56 10.45 13.23
N SER A 59 -11.43 10.49 12.53
CA SER A 59 -10.49 9.37 12.52
C SER A 59 -9.13 9.75 13.10
N ARG A 60 -8.61 8.89 13.97
CA ARG A 60 -7.26 8.98 14.53
C ARG A 60 -6.46 7.77 14.07
N TRP A 61 -5.22 8.02 13.69
CA TRP A 61 -4.36 6.98 13.10
C TRP A 61 -2.99 6.99 13.79
N LEU A 62 -2.67 5.90 14.46
CA LEU A 62 -1.39 5.68 15.09
C LEU A 62 -0.59 4.64 14.29
N PHE A 63 0.47 5.07 13.64
CA PHE A 63 1.33 4.19 12.86
C PHE A 63 2.74 4.07 13.47
N GLY A 64 3.39 2.94 13.19
CA GLY A 64 4.83 2.80 13.35
C GLY A 64 5.56 3.13 12.05
N ILE A 65 6.82 3.49 12.17
CA ILE A 65 7.77 3.67 11.05
C ILE A 65 9.02 2.80 11.23
N ASP A 66 8.93 1.82 12.09
CA ASP A 66 10.02 0.91 12.46
C ASP A 66 10.65 0.29 11.22
N TYR A 67 11.99 0.32 11.17
CA TYR A 67 12.78 -0.24 10.07
C TYR A 67 12.50 0.38 8.68
N GLY A 68 11.81 1.53 8.62
CA GLY A 68 11.45 2.18 7.36
C GLY A 68 10.38 1.44 6.56
N ARG A 69 9.53 0.62 7.20
CA ARG A 69 8.52 -0.19 6.52
C ARG A 69 7.25 0.56 6.13
N THR A 70 6.99 1.69 6.73
CA THR A 70 5.81 2.51 6.41
C THR A 70 6.11 3.42 5.24
N ASP A 71 5.25 3.40 4.22
CA ASP A 71 5.34 4.31 3.09
C ASP A 71 4.92 5.72 3.51
N PRO A 72 5.79 6.74 3.43
CA PRO A 72 5.44 8.11 3.81
C PRO A 72 4.29 8.68 2.96
N ARG A 73 4.13 8.21 1.73
CA ARG A 73 3.01 8.62 0.86
C ARG A 73 1.68 8.16 1.44
N ALA A 74 1.61 6.95 2.01
CA ALA A 74 0.41 6.47 2.69
C ALA A 74 0.02 7.37 3.87
N LEU A 75 1.01 7.75 4.68
CA LEU A 75 0.81 8.66 5.82
C LEU A 75 0.28 10.03 5.36
N ARG A 76 0.85 10.58 4.29
CA ARG A 76 0.39 11.85 3.71
C ARG A 76 -1.03 11.77 3.18
N GLU A 77 -1.38 10.67 2.51
CA GLU A 77 -2.74 10.50 1.98
C GLU A 77 -3.79 10.41 3.09
N VAL A 78 -3.51 9.71 4.19
CA VAL A 78 -4.40 9.70 5.36
C VAL A 78 -4.50 11.11 5.98
N ALA A 79 -3.36 11.79 6.16
CA ALA A 79 -3.32 13.10 6.80
C ALA A 79 -3.98 14.23 5.98
N LYS A 80 -4.17 14.04 4.67
CA LYS A 80 -4.91 14.98 3.80
C LYS A 80 -6.43 14.93 4.02
N ARG A 81 -6.96 13.91 4.68
CA ARG A 81 -8.41 13.75 4.88
C ARG A 81 -8.90 14.71 5.98
N ALA A 82 -10.02 15.37 5.72
CA ALA A 82 -10.51 16.50 6.52
C ALA A 82 -10.68 16.20 8.02
N ASN A 83 -11.10 14.99 8.36
CA ASN A 83 -11.36 14.55 9.73
C ASN A 83 -10.38 13.48 10.20
N ALA A 84 -9.13 13.52 9.70
CA ALA A 84 -8.10 12.55 10.05
C ALA A 84 -6.92 13.21 10.77
N GLU A 85 -6.53 12.67 11.92
CA GLU A 85 -5.31 13.02 12.62
C GLU A 85 -4.36 11.82 12.60
N VAL A 86 -3.10 12.05 12.22
CA VAL A 86 -2.08 11.01 12.14
C VAL A 86 -0.95 11.31 13.13
N ARG A 87 -0.62 10.31 13.94
CA ARG A 87 0.55 10.33 14.82
C ARG A 87 1.42 9.10 14.62
N ILE A 88 2.69 9.24 14.91
CA ILE A 88 3.69 8.18 14.79
C ILE A 88 4.20 7.80 16.16
N PHE A 89 4.10 6.51 16.48
CA PHE A 89 4.65 5.97 17.73
C PHE A 89 6.17 6.18 17.77
N ASP A 90 6.66 6.81 18.84
CA ASP A 90 8.07 7.12 19.05
C ASP A 90 8.78 7.82 17.86
N GLY A 91 8.00 8.49 17.00
CA GLY A 91 8.40 8.95 15.68
C GLY A 91 9.66 9.81 15.66
N SER A 92 9.75 10.82 16.54
CA SER A 92 10.94 11.69 16.61
C SER A 92 12.22 10.91 16.95
N ALA A 93 12.13 9.93 17.86
CA ALA A 93 13.30 9.14 18.24
C ALA A 93 13.71 8.12 17.17
N ILE A 94 12.75 7.59 16.43
CA ILE A 94 13.01 6.58 15.37
C ILE A 94 13.60 7.27 14.13
N VAL A 95 13.08 8.43 13.74
CA VAL A 95 13.58 9.18 12.59
C VAL A 95 15.06 9.54 12.74
N ASP A 96 15.50 9.86 13.96
CA ASP A 96 16.90 10.22 14.22
C ASP A 96 17.87 9.01 14.23
N ARG A 97 17.37 7.78 14.18
CA ARG A 97 18.20 6.58 14.25
C ARG A 97 18.50 5.99 12.87
N GLY A 98 19.72 5.53 12.69
CA GLY A 98 20.13 4.82 11.50
C GLY A 98 19.26 3.58 11.26
N GLY A 99 18.75 3.42 10.02
CA GLY A 99 17.87 2.30 9.67
C GLY A 99 16.50 2.31 10.34
N PHE A 100 16.09 3.43 10.95
CA PHE A 100 14.81 3.55 11.67
C PHE A 100 14.61 2.50 12.76
N LEU A 101 15.67 2.24 13.54
CA LEU A 101 15.65 1.25 14.61
C LEU A 101 14.80 1.74 15.80
N PRO A 102 13.73 1.02 16.18
CA PRO A 102 12.90 1.42 17.31
C PRO A 102 13.58 1.21 18.64
N ARG A 103 13.17 1.96 19.69
CA ARG A 103 13.52 1.68 21.08
C ARG A 103 12.73 0.51 21.64
N ARG A 104 11.51 0.38 21.17
CA ARG A 104 10.58 -0.71 21.44
C ARG A 104 9.71 -0.94 20.19
N ASP A 105 9.64 -2.16 19.71
CA ASP A 105 8.86 -2.49 18.53
C ASP A 105 7.38 -2.12 18.70
N PHE A 106 6.81 -1.48 17.68
CA PHE A 106 5.41 -1.14 17.61
C PHE A 106 4.73 -2.04 16.59
N HIS A 107 3.97 -3.05 17.06
CA HIS A 107 3.44 -4.09 16.18
C HIS A 107 1.92 -4.35 16.30
N PRO A 108 1.07 -3.34 16.59
CA PRO A 108 -0.38 -3.52 16.64
C PRO A 108 -1.00 -3.64 15.25
N LYS A 109 -2.18 -4.23 15.19
CA LYS A 109 -3.12 -4.20 14.06
C LYS A 109 -4.51 -4.17 14.67
N VAL A 110 -5.01 -2.96 14.88
CA VAL A 110 -6.21 -2.69 15.65
C VAL A 110 -7.03 -1.60 14.98
N ALA A 111 -8.33 -1.82 14.88
CA ALA A 111 -9.30 -0.78 14.53
C ALA A 111 -10.38 -0.72 15.62
N ILE A 112 -10.56 0.45 16.23
CA ILE A 112 -11.57 0.70 17.25
C ILE A 112 -12.56 1.71 16.67
N MET A 113 -13.83 1.46 16.85
CA MET A 113 -14.94 2.24 16.32
C MET A 113 -15.92 2.58 17.42
N GLU A 114 -16.56 3.74 17.32
CA GLU A 114 -17.56 4.18 18.29
C GLU A 114 -18.63 5.00 17.60
N ASN A 115 -19.84 4.89 18.07
CA ASN A 115 -20.92 5.81 17.78
C ASN A 115 -21.18 6.64 19.04
N MET A 116 -20.87 7.93 18.96
CA MET A 116 -20.98 8.84 20.12
C MET A 116 -22.40 9.00 20.64
N ALA A 117 -23.40 8.93 19.76
CA ALA A 117 -24.81 9.13 20.15
C ALA A 117 -25.38 7.92 20.88
N SER A 118 -25.09 6.69 20.41
CA SER A 118 -25.60 5.46 21.02
C SER A 118 -24.67 4.88 22.09
N GLY A 119 -23.40 5.26 22.11
CA GLY A 119 -22.36 4.71 22.94
C GLY A 119 -21.94 3.27 22.55
N VAL A 120 -22.45 2.73 21.43
CA VAL A 120 -22.04 1.44 20.91
C VAL A 120 -20.59 1.53 20.41
N GLN A 121 -19.79 0.52 20.77
CA GLN A 121 -18.38 0.45 20.37
C GLN A 121 -18.10 -0.84 19.61
N GLY A 122 -17.07 -0.80 18.77
CA GLY A 122 -16.59 -1.96 18.03
C GLY A 122 -15.07 -2.04 18.03
N ILE A 123 -14.55 -3.24 17.87
CA ILE A 123 -13.14 -3.49 17.79
C ILE A 123 -12.85 -4.63 16.81
N VAL A 124 -11.80 -4.45 16.02
CA VAL A 124 -11.19 -5.50 15.20
C VAL A 124 -9.72 -5.59 15.57
N LEU A 125 -9.28 -6.79 15.92
CA LEU A 125 -7.90 -7.13 16.25
C LEU A 125 -7.42 -8.17 15.25
N GLY A 126 -6.17 -8.11 14.82
CA GLY A 126 -5.68 -9.12 13.90
C GLY A 126 -4.17 -9.12 13.71
N SER A 127 -3.73 -9.93 12.76
CA SER A 127 -2.33 -10.01 12.32
C SER A 127 -2.03 -9.13 11.10
N GLY A 128 -3.06 -8.72 10.33
CA GLY A 128 -2.93 -7.96 9.09
C GLY A 128 -2.54 -6.50 9.29
N ASN A 129 -1.43 -6.07 8.69
CA ASN A 129 -1.01 -4.66 8.69
C ASN A 129 -1.89 -3.81 7.76
N PHE A 130 -1.72 -2.47 7.82
CA PHE A 130 -2.40 -1.54 6.93
C PHE A 130 -1.74 -1.54 5.54
N SER A 131 -1.72 -2.70 4.92
CA SER A 131 -1.24 -2.98 3.57
C SER A 131 -2.32 -3.72 2.79
N TYR A 132 -2.24 -3.72 1.47
CA TYR A 132 -3.18 -4.49 0.66
C TYR A 132 -3.17 -5.98 1.04
N ASN A 133 -1.97 -6.53 1.22
CA ASN A 133 -1.83 -7.91 1.63
C ASN A 133 -2.48 -8.17 3.00
N GLY A 134 -2.13 -7.43 4.02
CA GLY A 134 -2.66 -7.60 5.37
C GLY A 134 -4.16 -7.34 5.49
N LEU A 135 -4.71 -6.45 4.65
CA LEU A 135 -6.14 -6.12 4.67
C LEU A 135 -6.99 -7.07 3.82
N GLN A 136 -6.46 -7.63 2.69
CA GLN A 136 -7.30 -8.33 1.71
C GLN A 136 -6.73 -9.62 1.12
N ARG A 137 -5.40 -9.88 1.17
CA ARG A 137 -4.82 -10.97 0.37
C ARG A 137 -4.11 -12.08 1.16
N SER A 138 -3.36 -11.72 2.17
CA SER A 138 -2.57 -12.69 2.94
C SER A 138 -3.47 -13.56 3.81
N VAL A 139 -2.97 -14.73 4.19
CA VAL A 139 -3.60 -15.52 5.25
C VAL A 139 -3.34 -14.80 6.58
N GLU A 140 -4.39 -14.32 7.19
CA GLU A 140 -4.36 -13.57 8.45
C GLU A 140 -5.37 -14.18 9.44
N ALA A 141 -5.23 -13.88 10.70
CA ALA A 141 -6.20 -14.26 11.72
C ALA A 141 -6.52 -13.06 12.60
N GLY A 142 -7.74 -13.05 13.13
CA GLY A 142 -8.16 -11.95 13.98
C GLY A 142 -9.41 -12.27 14.77
N SER A 143 -9.88 -11.26 15.48
CA SER A 143 -11.15 -11.28 16.18
C SER A 143 -11.83 -9.92 16.13
N ALA A 144 -13.16 -9.95 16.14
CA ALA A 144 -13.98 -8.76 16.09
C ALA A 144 -15.08 -8.80 17.16
N ALA A 145 -15.47 -7.66 17.67
CA ALA A 145 -16.60 -7.51 18.59
C ALA A 145 -17.36 -6.23 18.32
N VAL A 146 -18.68 -6.29 18.48
CA VAL A 146 -19.56 -5.15 18.67
C VAL A 146 -20.06 -5.20 20.12
N ALA A 147 -19.92 -4.12 20.85
CA ALA A 147 -20.21 -3.99 22.27
C ALA A 147 -21.24 -2.88 22.49
N ALA A 148 -22.48 -3.27 22.82
CA ALA A 148 -23.59 -2.36 23.06
C ALA A 148 -23.84 -2.11 24.56
N THR A 149 -23.28 -2.91 25.45
CA THR A 149 -23.45 -2.78 26.89
C THR A 149 -22.14 -2.38 27.58
N LYS A 150 -22.25 -1.74 28.75
CA LYS A 150 -21.08 -1.37 29.58
C LYS A 150 -20.20 -2.58 29.91
N LEU A 151 -20.83 -3.74 30.16
CA LEU A 151 -20.11 -4.96 30.45
C LEU A 151 -19.24 -5.39 29.23
N GLN A 152 -19.84 -5.51 28.06
CA GLN A 152 -19.14 -5.86 26.82
C GLN A 152 -18.04 -4.87 26.47
N ILE A 153 -18.28 -3.56 26.64
CA ILE A 153 -17.27 -2.52 26.41
C ILE A 153 -16.08 -2.70 27.36
N ASN A 154 -16.35 -2.94 28.64
CA ASN A 154 -15.31 -3.14 29.64
C ASN A 154 -14.49 -4.40 29.39
N GLU A 155 -15.11 -5.45 28.88
CA GLU A 155 -14.48 -6.73 28.62
C GLU A 155 -13.69 -6.75 27.30
N HIS A 156 -14.25 -6.19 26.23
CA HIS A 156 -13.70 -6.39 24.89
C HIS A 156 -12.98 -5.17 24.30
N VAL A 157 -13.38 -3.96 24.65
CA VAL A 157 -12.88 -2.74 24.00
C VAL A 157 -11.97 -1.93 24.91
N ARG A 158 -12.39 -1.65 26.13
CA ARG A 158 -11.67 -0.75 27.06
C ARG A 158 -10.22 -1.17 27.34
N PRO A 159 -9.89 -2.45 27.57
CA PRO A 159 -8.51 -2.86 27.88
C PRO A 159 -7.53 -2.47 26.76
N VAL A 160 -7.96 -2.71 25.50
CA VAL A 160 -7.16 -2.38 24.31
C VAL A 160 -7.13 -0.87 24.08
N ARG A 161 -8.31 -0.23 24.09
CA ARG A 161 -8.44 1.22 23.87
C ARG A 161 -7.60 2.04 24.84
N SER A 162 -7.60 1.69 26.13
CA SER A 162 -6.84 2.41 27.16
C SER A 162 -5.35 2.45 26.88
N VAL A 163 -4.78 1.35 26.39
CA VAL A 163 -3.37 1.28 26.01
C VAL A 163 -3.08 2.23 24.83
N PHE A 164 -3.88 2.16 23.78
CA PHE A 164 -3.62 2.98 22.59
C PHE A 164 -3.94 4.46 22.80
N GLU A 165 -4.90 4.81 23.65
CA GLU A 165 -5.13 6.19 24.09
C GLU A 165 -3.92 6.75 24.87
N ALA A 166 -3.29 5.93 25.71
CA ALA A 166 -2.07 6.36 26.42
C ALA A 166 -0.91 6.56 25.44
N LEU A 167 -0.72 5.65 24.47
CA LEU A 167 0.31 5.77 23.43
C LEU A 167 0.06 6.97 22.53
N TRP A 168 -1.20 7.22 22.17
CA TRP A 168 -1.61 8.38 21.36
C TRP A 168 -1.15 9.70 21.99
N LYS A 169 -1.31 9.87 23.30
CA LYS A 169 -0.95 11.11 23.99
C LYS A 169 0.54 11.43 23.87
N THR A 170 1.39 10.42 23.80
CA THR A 170 2.85 10.58 23.70
C THR A 170 3.40 10.45 22.28
N ALA A 171 2.57 10.01 21.34
CA ALA A 171 2.97 9.83 19.95
C ALA A 171 3.25 11.17 19.25
N CYS A 172 4.21 11.16 18.35
CA CYS A 172 4.64 12.35 17.61
C CYS A 172 3.60 12.69 16.51
N PRO A 173 3.07 13.93 16.44
CA PRO A 173 2.29 14.37 15.30
C PRO A 173 3.06 14.19 13.99
N LEU A 174 2.41 13.65 12.97
CA LEU A 174 3.04 13.36 11.68
C LEU A 174 3.73 14.59 11.07
N SER A 175 3.10 15.76 11.15
CA SER A 175 3.60 17.01 10.60
C SER A 175 5.00 17.41 11.08
N LYS A 176 5.42 16.89 12.24
CA LYS A 176 6.73 17.20 12.82
C LYS A 176 7.88 16.39 12.22
N ILE A 177 7.58 15.26 11.58
CA ILE A 177 8.64 14.32 11.18
C ILE A 177 8.54 13.83 9.73
N ILE A 178 7.44 14.09 9.05
CA ILE A 178 7.17 13.44 7.77
C ILE A 178 8.20 13.80 6.69
N ASP A 179 8.63 15.04 6.63
CA ASP A 179 9.60 15.50 5.64
C ASP A 179 10.97 14.87 5.88
N GLU A 180 11.42 14.85 7.14
CA GLU A 180 12.69 14.22 7.53
C GLU A 180 12.64 12.70 7.33
N TYR A 181 11.53 12.07 7.68
CA TYR A 181 11.33 10.63 7.45
C TYR A 181 11.44 10.28 5.96
N GLU A 182 10.80 11.07 5.11
CA GLU A 182 10.80 10.86 3.66
C GLU A 182 12.20 10.99 3.05
N ILE A 183 12.96 12.04 3.45
CA ILE A 183 14.34 12.26 3.02
C ILE A 183 15.23 11.10 3.45
N ARG A 184 15.23 10.75 4.74
CA ARG A 184 16.10 9.70 5.27
C ARG A 184 15.75 8.31 4.76
N LEU A 185 14.48 8.04 4.48
CA LEU A 185 14.07 6.79 3.86
C LEU A 185 14.59 6.69 2.43
N ALA A 186 14.51 7.78 1.65
CA ALA A 186 15.09 7.84 0.32
C ALA A 186 16.61 7.62 0.34
N ASP A 187 17.31 8.25 1.28
CA ASP A 187 18.77 8.08 1.46
C ASP A 187 19.13 6.64 1.86
N LEU A 188 18.34 6.01 2.74
CA LEU A 188 18.56 4.62 3.14
C LEU A 188 18.44 3.68 1.94
N ILE A 189 17.44 3.89 1.09
CA ILE A 189 17.23 3.09 -0.12
C ILE A 189 18.39 3.32 -1.10
N THR A 190 18.74 4.57 -1.38
CA THR A 190 19.83 4.94 -2.30
C THR A 190 21.18 4.41 -1.81
N SER A 191 21.46 4.42 -0.52
CA SER A 191 22.72 3.90 0.04
C SER A 191 22.85 2.38 -0.07
N ARG A 192 21.73 1.65 -0.09
CA ARG A 192 21.72 0.21 -0.39
C ARG A 192 22.01 -0.07 -1.86
N ASP A 193 21.50 0.78 -2.77
CA ASP A 193 21.68 0.65 -4.21
C ASP A 193 23.13 0.92 -4.65
N ASN A 194 23.81 1.91 -4.05
CA ASN A 194 25.19 2.26 -4.38
C ASN A 194 26.26 1.20 -4.04
N LYS A 195 25.90 0.13 -3.34
CA LYS A 195 26.80 -1.00 -3.04
C LYS A 195 26.90 -2.04 -4.15
N LYS A 196 26.16 -1.87 -5.25
CA LYS A 196 26.17 -2.80 -6.39
C LYS A 196 26.55 -2.07 -7.68
N SER A 197 27.85 -2.03 -8.01
CA SER A 197 28.29 -1.70 -9.37
C SER A 197 27.99 -2.92 -10.27
N VAL A 198 27.13 -2.74 -11.26
CA VAL A 198 26.83 -3.82 -12.23
C VAL A 198 27.56 -3.52 -13.53
N ASN A 199 28.33 -4.51 -14.01
CA ASN A 199 28.96 -4.48 -15.33
C ASN A 199 27.87 -4.40 -16.42
N SER A 200 27.96 -3.39 -17.29
CA SER A 200 27.10 -3.13 -18.43
C SER A 200 27.29 -4.21 -19.52
N GLY A 201 26.56 -5.29 -19.43
CA GLY A 201 26.67 -6.35 -20.45
C GLY A 201 25.66 -7.48 -20.34
N THR A 202 24.95 -7.57 -19.25
CA THR A 202 23.98 -8.65 -19.02
C THR A 202 22.58 -8.20 -19.46
N LEU A 203 21.92 -9.02 -20.29
CA LEU A 203 20.50 -8.81 -20.64
C LEU A 203 19.67 -8.75 -19.37
N ALA A 204 18.84 -7.73 -19.23
CA ALA A 204 17.95 -7.59 -18.10
C ALA A 204 16.96 -8.76 -18.06
N ASN A 205 16.92 -9.48 -16.93
CA ASN A 205 15.98 -10.58 -16.71
C ASN A 205 14.61 -10.08 -16.26
N GLY A 206 14.50 -8.79 -15.99
CA GLY A 206 13.24 -8.16 -15.61
C GLY A 206 13.34 -6.65 -15.55
N PHE A 207 12.17 -6.02 -15.48
CA PHE A 207 11.99 -4.58 -15.28
C PHE A 207 11.03 -4.35 -14.13
N TRP A 208 11.27 -3.33 -13.35
CA TRP A 208 10.38 -2.93 -12.28
C TRP A 208 10.10 -1.44 -12.29
N ILE A 209 8.94 -1.05 -11.79
CA ILE A 209 8.51 0.34 -11.69
C ILE A 209 7.53 0.53 -10.54
N GLU A 210 7.70 1.59 -9.78
CA GLU A 210 6.69 2.01 -8.80
C GLU A 210 5.41 2.44 -9.53
N ALA A 211 4.28 1.80 -9.22
CA ALA A 211 3.01 2.10 -9.85
C ALA A 211 2.50 3.51 -9.51
N GLY A 212 2.79 3.98 -8.30
CA GLY A 212 2.24 5.23 -7.80
C GLY A 212 0.71 5.15 -7.68
N TYR A 213 0.03 6.26 -7.91
CA TYR A 213 -1.42 6.36 -7.81
C TYR A 213 -2.09 6.10 -9.16
N VAL A 214 -2.52 4.88 -9.39
CA VAL A 214 -3.06 4.40 -10.68
C VAL A 214 -4.57 4.60 -10.81
N THR A 215 -5.30 4.56 -9.69
CA THR A 215 -6.78 4.62 -9.66
C THR A 215 -7.38 5.87 -10.33
N LYS A 216 -6.67 6.99 -10.30
CA LYS A 216 -7.09 8.24 -10.98
C LYS A 216 -7.40 8.05 -12.48
N ASN A 217 -6.88 6.99 -13.09
CA ASN A 217 -7.10 6.68 -14.49
C ASN A 217 -8.46 5.99 -14.76
N ARG A 218 -9.19 5.63 -13.71
CA ARG A 218 -10.53 4.98 -13.79
C ARG A 218 -11.59 5.65 -12.92
N GLY A 219 -11.24 6.68 -12.20
CA GLY A 219 -12.07 7.33 -11.20
C GLY A 219 -11.63 6.99 -9.77
N GLU A 220 -12.17 7.73 -8.83
CA GLU A 220 -11.65 7.77 -7.46
C GLU A 220 -11.74 6.43 -6.73
N TYR A 221 -12.85 5.70 -6.91
CA TYR A 221 -13.15 4.47 -6.17
C TYR A 221 -13.04 3.19 -7.03
N ASN A 222 -12.41 3.28 -8.18
CA ASN A 222 -12.22 2.10 -9.03
C ASN A 222 -10.73 1.76 -9.16
N PRO A 223 -10.34 0.47 -9.07
CA PRO A 223 -8.96 0.07 -9.31
C PRO A 223 -8.47 0.57 -10.68
N GLY A 224 -7.34 1.26 -10.68
CA GLY A 224 -6.71 1.75 -11.90
C GLY A 224 -5.99 0.64 -12.65
N ASN A 225 -5.84 0.84 -13.96
CA ASN A 225 -5.14 -0.11 -14.81
C ASN A 225 -4.25 0.55 -15.87
N GLN A 226 -3.83 1.79 -15.66
CA GLN A 226 -2.90 2.47 -16.56
C GLN A 226 -1.74 3.06 -15.78
N ILE A 227 -0.53 2.86 -16.27
CA ILE A 227 0.67 3.51 -15.73
C ILE A 227 1.39 4.29 -16.82
N PHE A 228 2.07 5.36 -16.38
CA PHE A 228 3.06 6.06 -17.18
C PHE A 228 4.45 5.51 -16.82
N ALA A 229 5.17 5.08 -17.83
CA ALA A 229 6.53 4.57 -17.75
C ALA A 229 7.52 5.53 -18.46
N PRO A 230 8.82 5.42 -18.19
CA PRO A 230 9.82 6.24 -18.84
C PRO A 230 9.86 5.98 -20.36
N SER A 231 10.37 6.96 -21.11
CA SER A 231 10.65 6.77 -22.54
C SER A 231 11.66 5.64 -22.74
N GLY A 232 11.38 4.77 -23.71
CA GLY A 232 12.22 3.59 -23.95
C GLY A 232 11.77 2.32 -23.21
N PHE A 233 10.76 2.38 -22.37
CA PHE A 233 10.18 1.21 -21.68
C PHE A 233 9.76 0.09 -22.63
N HIS A 234 9.30 0.45 -23.83
CA HIS A 234 8.94 -0.48 -24.90
C HIS A 234 10.07 -1.46 -25.29
N ARG A 235 11.33 -1.02 -25.16
CA ARG A 235 12.51 -1.82 -25.53
C ARG A 235 12.63 -3.09 -24.70
N PHE A 236 12.27 -3.00 -23.42
CA PHE A 236 12.23 -4.16 -22.54
C PHE A 236 11.31 -5.27 -23.06
N PHE A 237 10.21 -4.90 -23.72
CA PHE A 237 9.27 -5.85 -24.32
C PHE A 237 9.66 -6.27 -25.75
N GLY A 238 10.83 -5.88 -26.25
CA GLY A 238 11.27 -6.17 -27.61
C GLY A 238 10.50 -5.40 -28.69
N LEU A 239 9.78 -4.33 -28.31
CA LEU A 239 9.02 -3.52 -29.25
C LEU A 239 9.87 -2.42 -29.86
N LYS A 240 9.59 -2.08 -31.13
CA LYS A 240 10.22 -0.95 -31.82
C LYS A 240 9.42 0.34 -31.50
N GLY A 241 10.12 1.41 -31.09
CA GLY A 241 9.45 2.66 -30.73
C GLY A 241 8.73 3.32 -31.91
N GLY A 242 7.52 3.83 -31.64
CA GLY A 242 6.83 4.70 -32.58
C GLY A 242 7.45 6.09 -32.67
N THR A 243 7.29 6.77 -33.79
CA THR A 243 7.88 8.09 -34.08
C THR A 243 7.00 9.27 -33.71
N THR A 244 5.70 9.10 -33.56
CA THR A 244 4.71 10.17 -33.31
C THR A 244 4.05 10.03 -31.94
N SER A 245 3.68 11.15 -31.34
CA SER A 245 2.94 11.19 -30.05
C SER A 245 1.58 10.50 -30.18
N SER A 246 1.11 9.92 -29.08
CA SER A 246 -0.18 9.17 -28.98
C SER A 246 -0.32 7.95 -29.90
N THR A 247 0.77 7.50 -30.51
CA THR A 247 0.79 6.34 -31.39
C THR A 247 0.87 5.04 -30.58
N LEU A 248 0.16 4.01 -31.04
CA LEU A 248 0.33 2.65 -30.53
C LEU A 248 1.77 2.18 -30.84
N ILE A 249 2.55 1.91 -29.79
CA ILE A 249 3.90 1.37 -29.90
C ILE A 249 3.82 -0.14 -30.19
N GLY A 250 2.92 -0.82 -29.48
CA GLY A 250 2.73 -2.27 -29.63
C GLY A 250 1.79 -2.84 -28.59
N GLN A 251 1.73 -4.15 -28.58
CA GLN A 251 0.93 -4.92 -27.65
C GLN A 251 1.80 -5.85 -26.83
N ILE A 252 1.45 -5.98 -25.55
CA ILE A 252 2.16 -6.83 -24.60
C ILE A 252 1.16 -7.85 -24.07
N THR A 253 1.53 -9.12 -24.13
CA THR A 253 0.72 -10.23 -23.62
C THR A 253 1.20 -10.63 -22.25
N PHE A 254 0.34 -10.52 -21.25
CA PHE A 254 0.60 -10.92 -19.87
C PHE A 254 -0.01 -12.28 -19.60
N GLU A 255 0.73 -13.13 -18.90
CA GLU A 255 0.18 -14.34 -18.29
C GLU A 255 -0.67 -13.93 -17.08
N ALA A 256 -1.93 -14.32 -17.07
CA ALA A 256 -2.84 -13.98 -15.99
C ALA A 256 -2.70 -14.98 -14.82
N PRO A 257 -2.78 -14.52 -13.56
CA PRO A 257 -2.84 -15.42 -12.41
C PRO A 257 -4.07 -16.34 -12.46
N LEU A 258 -5.18 -15.82 -12.98
CA LEU A 258 -6.42 -16.57 -13.17
C LEU A 258 -6.91 -16.41 -14.62
N GLY A 259 -7.17 -17.53 -15.30
CA GLY A 259 -7.74 -17.53 -16.65
C GLY A 259 -6.72 -17.35 -17.77
N PRO A 260 -7.18 -16.96 -18.99
CA PRO A 260 -6.35 -16.85 -20.18
C PRO A 260 -5.44 -15.61 -20.12
N SER A 261 -4.32 -15.68 -20.84
CA SER A 261 -3.40 -14.56 -21.02
C SER A 261 -4.11 -13.34 -21.61
N VAL A 262 -3.68 -12.14 -21.20
CA VAL A 262 -4.32 -10.88 -21.54
C VAL A 262 -3.38 -10.00 -22.33
N THR A 263 -3.79 -9.53 -23.50
CA THR A 263 -3.02 -8.61 -24.33
C THR A 263 -3.45 -7.17 -24.08
N LYS A 264 -2.51 -6.28 -23.85
CA LYS A 264 -2.72 -4.86 -23.55
C LYS A 264 -1.83 -3.95 -24.39
N ASN A 265 -2.29 -2.73 -24.60
CA ASN A 265 -1.62 -1.75 -25.43
C ASN A 265 -0.58 -0.94 -24.66
N LEU A 266 0.56 -0.73 -25.30
CA LEU A 266 1.56 0.28 -24.93
C LEU A 266 1.50 1.41 -25.96
N ARG A 267 1.37 2.64 -25.49
CA ARG A 267 1.22 3.85 -26.34
C ARG A 267 2.22 4.92 -25.92
N ARG A 268 2.67 5.72 -26.86
CA ARG A 268 3.41 6.93 -26.56
C ARG A 268 2.44 8.03 -26.15
N ASN A 269 2.78 8.79 -25.12
CA ASN A 269 2.03 9.94 -24.68
C ASN A 269 2.66 11.24 -25.22
N VAL A 270 1.88 12.32 -25.23
CA VAL A 270 2.29 13.65 -25.77
C VAL A 270 3.57 14.19 -25.10
N ASN A 271 3.75 13.89 -23.82
CA ASN A 271 4.92 14.33 -23.03
C ASN A 271 6.16 13.41 -23.18
N GLY A 272 6.16 12.50 -24.15
CA GLY A 272 7.27 11.59 -24.41
C GLY A 272 7.30 10.35 -23.52
N MET A 273 6.49 10.28 -22.46
CA MET A 273 6.34 9.09 -21.63
C MET A 273 5.58 8.01 -22.39
N GLU A 274 5.71 6.78 -21.92
CA GLU A 274 4.96 5.64 -22.46
C GLU A 274 3.85 5.23 -21.50
N LYS A 275 2.65 5.07 -22.02
CA LYS A 275 1.46 4.69 -21.26
C LYS A 275 1.12 3.23 -21.52
N LEU A 276 1.31 2.40 -20.50
CA LEU A 276 0.90 1.00 -20.51
C LEU A 276 -0.48 0.85 -19.89
N THR A 277 -1.40 0.22 -20.62
CA THR A 277 -2.63 -0.31 -20.06
C THR A 277 -2.31 -1.66 -19.41
N LEU A 278 -2.60 -1.81 -18.13
CA LEU A 278 -2.45 -3.06 -17.39
C LEU A 278 -3.71 -3.95 -17.53
N PRO A 279 -3.62 -5.25 -17.29
CA PRO A 279 -4.80 -6.10 -17.09
C PRO A 279 -5.72 -5.54 -16.02
N MET A 280 -7.02 -5.81 -16.12
CA MET A 280 -7.99 -5.40 -15.12
C MET A 280 -7.83 -6.26 -13.86
N PRO A 281 -7.58 -5.67 -12.68
CA PRO A 281 -7.31 -6.44 -11.47
C PRO A 281 -8.46 -7.40 -11.11
N GLU A 282 -9.67 -6.91 -11.15
CA GLU A 282 -10.88 -7.64 -10.76
C GLU A 282 -11.27 -8.77 -11.69
N SER A 283 -10.77 -8.76 -12.95
CA SER A 283 -11.14 -9.76 -13.96
C SER A 283 -10.11 -10.88 -14.11
N HIS A 284 -8.87 -10.68 -13.68
CA HIS A 284 -7.75 -11.56 -14.03
C HIS A 284 -6.86 -11.94 -12.84
N GLY A 285 -7.23 -11.56 -11.63
CA GLY A 285 -6.51 -11.93 -10.41
C GLY A 285 -5.20 -11.15 -10.15
N PHE A 286 -4.96 -10.05 -10.86
CA PHE A 286 -3.75 -9.23 -10.65
C PHE A 286 -3.77 -8.37 -9.38
N GLY A 287 -4.93 -8.16 -8.79
CA GLY A 287 -5.08 -7.30 -7.61
C GLY A 287 -4.92 -5.80 -7.90
N VAL A 288 -4.88 -4.99 -6.84
CA VAL A 288 -4.70 -3.54 -6.92
C VAL A 288 -3.24 -3.21 -7.20
N TYR A 289 -3.00 -2.28 -8.12
CA TYR A 289 -1.64 -1.83 -8.49
C TYR A 289 -1.15 -0.62 -7.68
N ASP A 290 -2.08 0.18 -7.13
CA ASP A 290 -1.74 1.43 -6.44
C ASP A 290 -0.74 1.21 -5.31
N GLY A 291 0.31 2.03 -5.30
CA GLY A 291 1.35 2.03 -4.27
C GLY A 291 2.28 0.83 -4.25
N LYS A 292 2.15 -0.08 -5.21
CA LYS A 292 3.01 -1.27 -5.31
C LYS A 292 4.15 -1.07 -6.30
N ILE A 293 5.09 -2.00 -6.25
CA ILE A 293 6.12 -2.18 -7.27
C ILE A 293 5.60 -3.17 -8.30
N LEU A 294 5.53 -2.75 -9.55
CA LEU A 294 5.21 -3.63 -10.66
C LEU A 294 6.49 -4.27 -11.18
N VAL A 295 6.49 -5.58 -11.24
CA VAL A 295 7.61 -6.40 -11.71
C VAL A 295 7.21 -7.10 -12.98
N PHE A 296 7.97 -6.88 -14.05
CA PHE A 296 7.77 -7.48 -15.35
C PHE A 296 8.90 -8.47 -15.64
N GLN A 297 8.57 -9.72 -15.92
CA GLN A 297 9.54 -10.76 -16.24
C GLN A 297 9.20 -11.44 -17.56
N PRO A 298 10.16 -11.64 -18.48
CA PRO A 298 9.93 -12.40 -19.68
C PRO A 298 9.59 -13.87 -19.37
N LYS A 299 8.58 -14.42 -20.07
CA LYS A 299 8.23 -15.83 -20.04
C LYS A 299 7.89 -16.32 -21.45
N GLY A 300 8.90 -16.72 -22.19
CA GLY A 300 8.76 -17.07 -23.60
C GLY A 300 8.32 -15.86 -24.44
N LYS A 301 7.15 -15.94 -25.08
CA LYS A 301 6.54 -14.84 -25.85
C LYS A 301 5.61 -13.93 -25.02
N ARG A 302 5.51 -14.16 -23.71
CA ARG A 302 4.62 -13.45 -22.78
C ARG A 302 5.45 -12.81 -21.67
N PHE A 303 4.77 -12.07 -20.81
CA PHE A 303 5.38 -11.48 -19.63
C PHE A 303 4.56 -11.85 -18.39
N LEU A 304 5.26 -12.16 -17.32
CA LEU A 304 4.67 -12.15 -15.99
C LEU A 304 4.58 -10.70 -15.54
N LEU A 305 3.47 -10.36 -14.90
CA LEU A 305 3.28 -9.10 -14.21
C LEU A 305 2.94 -9.41 -12.77
N ASP A 306 3.83 -9.04 -11.87
CA ASP A 306 3.59 -9.10 -10.45
C ASP A 306 3.45 -7.69 -9.86
N ALA A 307 2.66 -7.55 -8.81
CA ALA A 307 2.44 -6.30 -8.11
C ALA A 307 2.71 -6.53 -6.61
N VAL A 308 3.92 -6.20 -6.19
CA VAL A 308 4.43 -6.52 -4.85
C VAL A 308 4.54 -5.29 -3.97
N GLU A 309 4.36 -5.46 -2.68
CA GLU A 309 4.63 -4.42 -1.69
C GLU A 309 6.14 -4.11 -1.67
N LEU A 310 6.50 -2.88 -1.28
CA LEU A 310 7.90 -2.45 -1.26
C LEU A 310 8.79 -3.39 -0.43
N GLY A 311 8.33 -3.79 0.76
CA GLY A 311 9.10 -4.68 1.62
C GLY A 311 9.32 -6.07 1.01
N ASP A 312 8.30 -6.61 0.34
CA ASP A 312 8.38 -7.91 -0.35
C ASP A 312 9.29 -7.80 -1.59
N PHE A 313 9.23 -6.68 -2.31
CA PHE A 313 10.13 -6.44 -3.44
C PHE A 313 11.60 -6.40 -3.00
N GLU A 314 11.92 -5.70 -1.92
CA GLU A 314 13.28 -5.65 -1.39
C GLU A 314 13.79 -7.02 -0.95
N LEU A 315 12.92 -7.82 -0.32
CA LEU A 315 13.25 -9.16 0.13
C LEU A 315 13.52 -10.13 -1.04
N VAL A 316 12.63 -10.13 -2.03
CA VAL A 316 12.66 -11.11 -3.14
C VAL A 316 13.59 -10.66 -4.26
N TYR A 317 13.57 -9.38 -4.63
CA TYR A 317 14.24 -8.86 -5.81
C TYR A 317 15.41 -7.92 -5.51
N GLY A 318 15.51 -7.38 -4.29
CA GLY A 318 16.49 -6.34 -3.96
C GLY A 318 17.94 -6.72 -4.27
N HIS A 319 18.31 -7.99 -4.13
CA HIS A 319 19.66 -8.47 -4.46
C HIS A 319 19.93 -8.56 -5.97
N ARG A 320 18.91 -8.48 -6.83
CA ARG A 320 18.97 -8.57 -8.29
C ARG A 320 18.82 -7.20 -8.98
N VAL A 321 18.47 -6.17 -8.24
CA VAL A 321 18.31 -4.82 -8.80
C VAL A 321 19.66 -4.33 -9.33
N SER A 322 19.71 -3.99 -10.62
CA SER A 322 20.94 -3.56 -11.29
C SER A 322 21.02 -2.05 -11.47
N ASN A 323 19.92 -1.40 -11.79
CA ASN A 323 19.84 0.04 -11.98
C ASN A 323 18.61 0.59 -11.29
N VAL A 324 18.74 1.75 -10.65
CA VAL A 324 17.62 2.51 -10.10
C VAL A 324 17.67 3.90 -10.70
N GLU A 325 16.60 4.27 -11.39
CA GLU A 325 16.39 5.59 -11.94
C GLU A 325 15.12 6.20 -11.35
N THR A 326 15.03 7.52 -11.33
CA THR A 326 13.86 8.23 -10.81
C THR A 326 13.21 9.04 -11.93
N MET A 327 11.92 8.82 -12.10
CA MET A 327 11.11 9.63 -13.02
C MET A 327 10.82 11.01 -12.43
N ALA A 328 10.51 11.98 -13.30
CA ALA A 328 9.83 13.18 -12.86
C ALA A 328 8.64 12.76 -11.99
N TRP A 329 8.42 13.38 -10.82
CA TRP A 329 7.42 13.03 -9.79
C TRP A 329 7.88 11.97 -8.77
N GLY A 330 9.18 11.63 -8.73
CA GLY A 330 9.78 10.82 -7.67
C GLY A 330 9.52 9.32 -7.73
N ARG A 331 8.84 8.78 -8.76
CA ARG A 331 8.66 7.33 -8.91
C ARG A 331 9.94 6.69 -9.43
N ARG A 332 10.34 5.60 -8.82
CA ARG A 332 11.55 4.86 -9.19
C ARG A 332 11.22 3.73 -10.15
N PHE A 333 12.19 3.38 -10.95
CA PHE A 333 12.14 2.25 -11.86
C PHE A 333 13.55 1.71 -12.11
N GLY A 334 13.65 0.52 -12.67
CA GLY A 334 14.92 -0.06 -13.02
C GLY A 334 14.80 -1.44 -13.63
N ALA A 335 15.96 -2.06 -13.85
CA ALA A 335 16.07 -3.41 -14.34
C ALA A 335 16.71 -4.32 -13.28
N PHE A 336 16.57 -5.63 -13.46
CA PHE A 336 17.31 -6.63 -12.70
C PHE A 336 17.82 -7.74 -13.58
N VAL A 337 18.93 -8.33 -13.15
CA VAL A 337 19.68 -9.38 -13.84
C VAL A 337 19.46 -10.74 -13.20
#